data_db6f718cc2df5a23b02a558a42dbba1d
#
_entry.id   db6f718cc2df5a23b02a558a42dbba1d
#
_cell.length_a   1.000
_cell.length_b   1.000
_cell.length_c   1.000
_cell.angle_alpha   90.00
_cell.angle_beta   90.00
_cell.angle_gamma   90.00
#
_symmetry.space_group_name_H-M   'P 1'
#
loop_
_entity.id
_entity.type
_entity.pdbx_description
1 polymer ?
#
loop_
_entity_poly.entity_id
_entity_poly.type
_entity_poly.pdbx_seq_one_letter_code
_entity_poly.pdbx_strand_id
1 'polypeptide(L)'
;MILSQNIPLKRYSNFNIGGLSDYFFEFKSKDELLKALDEWEKLDPENKNIFILGKATNILFNDAGFRGLVFKDNIDFIEFDGELLKAGSGVLISDLLDYCVQNSLSGLEWAGGLPGTVGGAIRGNAGAFGGETKDNLEEVESIDLKTLKVRTRNKNDCLFGYRQSIFKNGDGKNEVVLSAKFKFTKGDKQEIRSKTQEKIDYRIDRHPLDFPNIGSIFKNIPVKLVPDKVLNQFRDKIKKDPFPMLPAAKLLVGAGLKGKTIGGAMISPKHPNFIVNFNNAKATDVMQLIKLAKK
;
A
#
# COMPACT_ATOMS: atom_id res chain seq x y z
N MET A 1 12.07 -12.65 -24.23
CA MET A 1 12.08 -11.87 -22.96
C MET A 1 12.74 -12.76 -21.91
N ILE A 2 13.58 -12.25 -21.03
CA ILE A 2 14.28 -13.10 -20.06
C ILE A 2 13.77 -12.76 -18.67
N LEU A 3 13.14 -13.74 -18.00
CA LEU A 3 12.81 -13.65 -16.59
C LEU A 3 14.10 -13.71 -15.75
N SER A 4 14.33 -12.71 -14.92
CA SER A 4 15.47 -12.70 -14.01
C SER A 4 15.26 -13.73 -12.89
N GLN A 5 16.32 -14.38 -12.45
CA GLN A 5 16.26 -15.42 -11.42
C GLN A 5 17.01 -15.02 -10.15
N ASN A 6 16.61 -15.58 -9.02
CA ASN A 6 17.26 -15.42 -7.72
C ASN A 6 17.44 -13.95 -7.30
N ILE A 7 16.42 -13.13 -7.54
CA ILE A 7 16.47 -11.69 -7.24
C ILE A 7 16.22 -11.43 -5.76
N PRO A 8 17.14 -10.70 -5.08
CA PRO A 8 16.97 -10.37 -3.66
C PRO A 8 15.83 -9.37 -3.44
N LEU A 9 14.69 -9.83 -2.92
CA LEU A 9 13.48 -9.01 -2.70
C LEU A 9 13.71 -7.87 -1.71
N LYS A 10 14.71 -7.97 -0.83
CA LYS A 10 15.11 -6.87 0.08
C LYS A 10 15.45 -5.58 -0.67
N ARG A 11 15.96 -5.66 -1.93
CA ARG A 11 16.29 -4.48 -2.75
C ARG A 11 15.05 -3.71 -3.21
N TYR A 12 13.91 -4.39 -3.27
CA TYR A 12 12.62 -3.81 -3.67
C TYR A 12 11.72 -3.52 -2.47
N SER A 13 12.13 -3.90 -1.27
CA SER A 13 11.36 -3.73 -0.05
C SER A 13 11.69 -2.42 0.66
N ASN A 14 10.68 -1.61 0.95
CA ASN A 14 10.86 -0.41 1.78
C ASN A 14 11.28 -0.76 3.22
N PHE A 15 11.17 -2.02 3.61
CA PHE A 15 11.63 -2.55 4.90
C PHE A 15 13.09 -3.03 4.89
N ASN A 16 13.69 -3.13 3.70
CA ASN A 16 15.00 -3.75 3.47
C ASN A 16 15.11 -5.18 4.03
N ILE A 17 13.98 -5.93 3.99
CA ILE A 17 13.86 -7.32 4.43
C ILE A 17 13.31 -8.15 3.28
N GLY A 18 13.82 -9.37 3.08
CA GLY A 18 13.32 -10.31 2.10
C GLY A 18 14.42 -11.18 1.51
N GLY A 19 14.12 -12.48 1.36
CA GLY A 19 14.97 -13.44 0.66
C GLY A 19 14.88 -13.31 -0.86
N LEU A 20 15.28 -14.37 -1.57
CA LEU A 20 15.28 -14.41 -3.04
C LEU A 20 13.89 -14.73 -3.60
N SER A 21 13.51 -14.15 -4.72
CA SER A 21 12.46 -14.71 -5.58
C SER A 21 13.05 -15.67 -6.57
N ASP A 22 12.35 -16.77 -6.89
CA ASP A 22 12.81 -17.69 -7.92
C ASP A 22 12.90 -16.97 -9.26
N TYR A 23 11.85 -16.26 -9.62
CA TYR A 23 11.77 -15.46 -10.84
C TYR A 23 11.26 -14.05 -10.57
N PHE A 24 11.68 -13.12 -11.40
CA PHE A 24 11.34 -11.70 -11.27
C PHE A 24 11.26 -11.04 -12.65
N PHE A 25 10.24 -10.21 -12.85
CA PHE A 25 10.10 -9.42 -14.06
C PHE A 25 9.48 -8.05 -13.77
N GLU A 26 10.04 -7.00 -14.38
CA GLU A 26 9.48 -5.64 -14.35
C GLU A 26 8.70 -5.39 -15.64
N PHE A 27 7.43 -5.09 -15.57
CA PHE A 27 6.59 -4.79 -16.72
C PHE A 27 6.15 -3.33 -16.74
N LYS A 28 6.10 -2.74 -17.94
CA LYS A 28 5.68 -1.36 -18.19
C LYS A 28 4.39 -1.27 -18.99
N SER A 29 3.85 -2.38 -19.41
CA SER A 29 2.60 -2.46 -20.15
C SER A 29 1.89 -3.79 -19.93
N LYS A 30 0.59 -3.80 -20.25
CA LYS A 30 -0.20 -5.04 -20.28
C LYS A 30 0.43 -6.10 -21.19
N ASP A 31 0.95 -5.70 -22.34
CA ASP A 31 1.50 -6.64 -23.31
C ASP A 31 2.81 -7.28 -22.80
N GLU A 32 3.63 -6.53 -22.07
CA GLU A 32 4.81 -7.08 -21.40
C GLU A 32 4.42 -8.06 -20.29
N LEU A 33 3.39 -7.74 -19.50
CA LEU A 33 2.86 -8.64 -18.48
C LEU A 33 2.38 -9.95 -19.10
N LEU A 34 1.61 -9.90 -20.19
CA LEU A 34 1.08 -11.09 -20.88
C LEU A 34 2.19 -11.94 -21.49
N LYS A 35 3.18 -11.33 -22.13
CA LYS A 35 4.34 -12.04 -22.69
C LYS A 35 5.15 -12.74 -21.60
N ALA A 36 5.36 -12.08 -20.47
CA ALA A 36 6.11 -12.68 -19.37
C ALA A 36 5.33 -13.78 -18.64
N LEU A 37 3.99 -13.70 -18.60
CA LEU A 37 3.14 -14.81 -18.14
C LEU A 37 3.24 -16.03 -19.03
N ASP A 38 3.15 -15.86 -20.35
CA ASP A 38 3.30 -16.96 -21.33
C ASP A 38 4.69 -17.63 -21.22
N GLU A 39 5.74 -16.85 -21.02
CA GLU A 39 7.09 -17.37 -20.78
C GLU A 39 7.19 -18.12 -19.45
N TRP A 40 6.58 -17.60 -18.39
CA TRP A 40 6.53 -18.24 -17.10
C TRP A 40 5.80 -19.59 -17.11
N GLU A 41 4.64 -19.65 -17.78
CA GLU A 41 3.88 -20.89 -17.90
C GLU A 41 4.65 -22.00 -18.66
N LYS A 42 5.53 -21.63 -19.59
CA LYS A 42 6.41 -22.57 -20.30
C LYS A 42 7.58 -23.04 -19.45
N LEU A 43 8.13 -22.15 -18.59
CA LEU A 43 9.29 -22.46 -17.74
C LEU A 43 8.92 -23.32 -16.53
N ASP A 44 7.81 -23.05 -15.89
CA ASP A 44 7.38 -23.73 -14.66
C ASP A 44 5.85 -23.92 -14.66
N PRO A 45 5.33 -24.85 -15.51
CA PRO A 45 3.90 -25.02 -15.74
C PRO A 45 3.12 -25.45 -14.50
N GLU A 46 3.76 -26.10 -13.54
CA GLU A 46 3.15 -26.57 -12.30
C GLU A 46 3.06 -25.46 -11.23
N ASN A 47 3.93 -24.46 -11.31
CA ASN A 47 3.97 -23.40 -10.33
C ASN A 47 3.07 -22.22 -10.73
N LYS A 48 1.98 -22.05 -10.00
CA LYS A 48 1.02 -20.95 -10.23
C LYS A 48 1.19 -19.79 -9.25
N ASN A 49 2.29 -19.74 -8.49
CA ASN A 49 2.55 -18.69 -7.52
C ASN A 49 3.03 -17.41 -8.22
N ILE A 50 2.18 -16.42 -8.28
CA ILE A 50 2.49 -15.09 -8.82
C ILE A 50 2.26 -14.04 -7.73
N PHE A 51 3.17 -13.10 -7.63
CA PHE A 51 3.05 -11.95 -6.73
C PHE A 51 3.23 -10.64 -7.49
N ILE A 52 2.25 -9.75 -7.39
CA ILE A 52 2.30 -8.41 -8.00
C ILE A 52 2.84 -7.42 -6.98
N LEU A 53 3.90 -6.73 -7.36
CA LEU A 53 4.64 -5.80 -6.52
C LEU A 53 4.55 -4.37 -7.07
N GLY A 54 4.01 -3.44 -6.28
CA GLY A 54 4.17 -2.01 -6.50
C GLY A 54 5.48 -1.50 -5.85
N LYS A 55 5.41 -0.46 -5.02
CA LYS A 55 6.58 0.11 -4.30
C LYS A 55 6.98 -0.65 -3.02
N ALA A 56 6.31 -1.76 -2.68
CA ALA A 56 6.54 -2.58 -1.48
C ALA A 56 6.52 -1.81 -0.15
N THR A 57 5.71 -0.78 -0.05
CA THR A 57 5.61 0.08 1.14
C THR A 57 4.68 -0.48 2.23
N ASN A 58 4.06 -1.63 1.97
CA ASN A 58 3.15 -2.31 2.92
C ASN A 58 3.26 -3.84 2.81
N ILE A 59 4.46 -4.35 2.57
CA ILE A 59 4.74 -5.78 2.35
C ILE A 59 5.96 -6.18 3.17
N LEU A 60 5.83 -7.27 3.92
CA LEU A 60 6.94 -7.97 4.55
C LEU A 60 7.21 -9.27 3.77
N PHE A 61 8.33 -9.33 3.09
CA PHE A 61 8.80 -10.56 2.45
C PHE A 61 9.40 -11.52 3.47
N ASN A 62 9.19 -12.82 3.24
CA ASN A 62 9.77 -13.87 4.06
C ASN A 62 11.31 -13.91 3.90
N ASP A 63 12.03 -14.32 4.95
CA ASP A 63 13.48 -14.52 4.91
C ASP A 63 13.87 -15.62 3.90
N ALA A 64 13.03 -16.65 3.73
CA ALA A 64 13.20 -17.70 2.71
C ALA A 64 12.90 -17.20 1.29
N GLY A 65 12.37 -15.98 1.12
CA GLY A 65 12.00 -15.41 -0.17
C GLY A 65 10.62 -15.82 -0.67
N PHE A 66 10.46 -15.84 -2.00
CA PHE A 66 9.23 -16.19 -2.68
C PHE A 66 9.46 -17.28 -3.73
N ARG A 67 8.76 -18.40 -3.59
CA ARG A 67 8.82 -19.54 -4.52
C ARG A 67 7.82 -19.33 -5.64
N GLY A 68 8.26 -18.72 -6.75
CA GLY A 68 7.42 -18.36 -7.89
C GLY A 68 7.90 -17.10 -8.60
N LEU A 69 7.00 -16.45 -9.33
CA LEU A 69 7.28 -15.26 -10.12
C LEU A 69 6.78 -13.98 -9.42
N VAL A 70 7.69 -13.04 -9.20
CA VAL A 70 7.34 -11.68 -8.75
C VAL A 70 7.30 -10.76 -9.97
N PHE A 71 6.16 -10.18 -10.22
CA PHE A 71 5.97 -9.10 -11.19
C PHE A 71 6.07 -7.74 -10.51
N LYS A 72 7.02 -6.92 -10.93
CA LYS A 72 7.12 -5.52 -10.51
C LYS A 72 6.37 -4.64 -11.51
N ASP A 73 5.32 -4.02 -11.02
CA ASP A 73 4.50 -3.09 -11.81
C ASP A 73 5.20 -1.74 -11.96
N ASN A 74 5.48 -1.37 -13.21
CA ASN A 74 6.07 -0.11 -13.63
C ASN A 74 5.25 0.51 -14.78
N ILE A 75 3.92 0.30 -14.84
CA ILE A 75 3.04 1.02 -15.77
C ILE A 75 2.96 2.48 -15.30
N ASP A 76 3.74 3.35 -15.92
CA ASP A 76 3.98 4.72 -15.48
C ASP A 76 3.56 5.72 -16.57
N PHE A 77 2.36 6.27 -16.45
CA PHE A 77 1.84 7.35 -17.26
C PHE A 77 0.76 8.12 -16.51
N ILE A 78 0.64 9.42 -16.79
CA ILE A 78 -0.44 10.30 -16.33
C ILE A 78 -0.98 11.05 -17.54
N GLU A 79 -2.27 10.89 -17.81
CA GLU A 79 -3.00 11.55 -18.91
C GLU A 79 -4.19 12.31 -18.35
N PHE A 80 -4.43 13.53 -18.80
CA PHE A 80 -5.55 14.35 -18.37
C PHE A 80 -6.25 14.94 -19.61
N ASP A 81 -7.53 14.63 -19.78
CA ASP A 81 -8.35 15.08 -20.90
C ASP A 81 -9.13 16.39 -20.62
N GLY A 82 -8.93 17.01 -19.47
CA GLY A 82 -9.65 18.19 -19.00
C GLY A 82 -10.77 17.88 -18.02
N GLU A 83 -11.23 16.65 -17.92
CA GLU A 83 -12.26 16.18 -16.99
C GLU A 83 -11.75 15.06 -16.09
N LEU A 84 -11.20 14.00 -16.68
CA LEU A 84 -10.69 12.83 -15.98
C LEU A 84 -9.17 12.73 -16.09
N LEU A 85 -8.56 12.32 -15.01
CA LEU A 85 -7.14 12.02 -14.95
C LEU A 85 -6.96 10.50 -14.95
N LYS A 86 -6.33 9.95 -16.00
CA LYS A 86 -5.97 8.54 -16.09
C LYS A 86 -4.52 8.36 -15.66
N ALA A 87 -4.28 7.42 -14.74
CA ALA A 87 -2.95 7.09 -14.25
C ALA A 87 -2.70 5.59 -14.32
N GLY A 88 -1.48 5.21 -14.73
CA GLY A 88 -0.98 3.84 -14.70
C GLY A 88 -0.84 3.34 -13.26
N SER A 89 -0.95 2.04 -13.07
CA SER A 89 -0.91 1.41 -11.74
C SER A 89 0.45 1.51 -11.06
N GLY A 90 1.54 1.65 -11.81
CA GLY A 90 2.90 1.84 -11.32
C GLY A 90 3.24 3.28 -10.93
N VAL A 91 2.44 4.27 -11.33
CA VAL A 91 2.62 5.68 -10.97
C VAL A 91 2.72 5.84 -9.45
N LEU A 92 3.71 6.57 -8.97
CA LEU A 92 3.83 6.86 -7.53
C LEU A 92 2.71 7.82 -7.09
N ILE A 93 2.21 7.62 -5.89
CA ILE A 93 1.21 8.55 -5.31
C ILE A 93 1.78 9.96 -5.17
N SER A 94 3.09 10.11 -4.90
CA SER A 94 3.78 11.40 -4.90
C SER A 94 3.67 12.10 -6.26
N ASP A 95 3.93 11.38 -7.35
CA ASP A 95 3.98 11.94 -8.69
C ASP A 95 2.58 12.32 -9.19
N LEU A 96 1.57 11.49 -8.85
CA LEU A 96 0.17 11.82 -9.10
C LEU A 96 -0.26 13.07 -8.33
N LEU A 97 0.16 13.20 -7.07
CA LEU A 97 -0.13 14.36 -6.23
C LEU A 97 0.57 15.62 -6.75
N ASP A 98 1.84 15.52 -7.16
CA ASP A 98 2.59 16.63 -7.75
C ASP A 98 1.94 17.09 -9.05
N TYR A 99 1.47 16.16 -9.88
CA TYR A 99 0.68 16.48 -11.08
C TYR A 99 -0.60 17.24 -10.72
N CYS A 100 -1.34 16.78 -9.71
CA CYS A 100 -2.55 17.46 -9.22
C CYS A 100 -2.25 18.89 -8.74
N VAL A 101 -1.21 19.09 -7.94
CA VAL A 101 -0.78 20.41 -7.46
C VAL A 101 -0.42 21.33 -8.64
N GLN A 102 0.36 20.83 -9.61
CA GLN A 102 0.79 21.63 -10.77
C GLN A 102 -0.38 22.08 -11.63
N ASN A 103 -1.43 21.26 -11.74
CA ASN A 103 -2.61 21.50 -12.57
C ASN A 103 -3.81 22.06 -11.81
N SER A 104 -3.62 22.48 -10.54
CA SER A 104 -4.70 23.03 -9.69
C SER A 104 -5.89 22.05 -9.51
N LEU A 105 -5.59 20.77 -9.33
CA LEU A 105 -6.55 19.70 -9.10
C LEU A 105 -6.60 19.36 -7.61
N SER A 106 -7.74 19.59 -6.98
CA SER A 106 -7.99 19.35 -5.55
C SER A 106 -8.69 18.01 -5.31
N GLY A 107 -8.41 17.38 -4.18
CA GLY A 107 -9.03 16.14 -3.72
C GLY A 107 -8.03 15.04 -3.30
N LEU A 108 -6.73 15.21 -3.59
CA LEU A 108 -5.68 14.25 -3.24
C LEU A 108 -4.74 14.74 -2.13
N GLU A 109 -4.96 15.90 -1.54
CA GLU A 109 -4.07 16.55 -0.55
C GLU A 109 -3.84 15.69 0.70
N TRP A 110 -4.83 14.86 1.06
CA TRP A 110 -4.74 13.89 2.16
C TRP A 110 -3.60 12.87 1.97
N ALA A 111 -3.19 12.65 0.71
CA ALA A 111 -2.13 11.71 0.37
C ALA A 111 -0.71 12.30 0.51
N GLY A 112 -0.56 13.57 0.92
CA GLY A 112 0.75 14.19 1.13
C GLY A 112 1.69 13.31 1.94
N GLY A 113 2.84 12.92 1.33
CA GLY A 113 3.82 12.02 1.94
C GLY A 113 3.38 10.56 2.06
N LEU A 114 2.27 10.13 1.45
CA LEU A 114 1.88 8.73 1.39
C LEU A 114 2.75 7.98 0.38
N PRO A 115 3.52 6.97 0.79
CA PRO A 115 4.33 6.20 -0.13
C PRO A 115 3.49 5.10 -0.79
N GLY A 116 3.87 4.72 -2.02
CA GLY A 116 3.24 3.62 -2.75
C GLY A 116 2.89 3.98 -4.18
N THR A 117 2.23 3.07 -4.88
CA THR A 117 1.77 3.25 -6.26
C THR A 117 0.25 3.32 -6.32
N VAL A 118 -0.27 3.84 -7.42
CA VAL A 118 -1.71 3.91 -7.72
C VAL A 118 -2.38 2.54 -7.56
N GLY A 119 -1.82 1.48 -8.20
CA GLY A 119 -2.36 0.12 -8.08
C GLY A 119 -2.37 -0.40 -6.64
N GLY A 120 -1.29 -0.13 -5.88
CA GLY A 120 -1.21 -0.49 -4.46
C GLY A 120 -2.23 0.26 -3.61
N ALA A 121 -2.45 1.54 -3.88
CA ALA A 121 -3.44 2.38 -3.20
C ALA A 121 -4.87 1.90 -3.46
N ILE A 122 -5.20 1.57 -4.73
CA ILE A 122 -6.50 1.01 -5.13
C ILE A 122 -6.74 -0.33 -4.44
N ARG A 123 -5.77 -1.25 -4.52
CA ARG A 123 -5.90 -2.56 -3.90
C ARG A 123 -6.21 -2.50 -2.42
N GLY A 124 -5.62 -1.56 -1.71
CA GLY A 124 -5.80 -1.39 -0.27
C GLY A 124 -6.86 -0.39 0.15
N ASN A 125 -7.50 0.33 -0.78
CA ASN A 125 -8.22 1.57 -0.50
C ASN A 125 -7.41 2.41 0.50
N ALA A 126 -6.21 2.81 0.07
CA ALA A 126 -5.31 3.60 0.93
C ALA A 126 -6.01 4.90 1.37
N GLY A 127 -5.78 5.30 2.60
CA GLY A 127 -6.40 6.50 3.12
C GLY A 127 -5.74 7.01 4.40
N ALA A 128 -5.80 8.31 4.59
CA ALA A 128 -5.28 9.03 5.74
C ALA A 128 -5.98 10.39 5.85
N PHE A 129 -5.96 11.00 7.04
CA PHE A 129 -6.47 12.36 7.28
C PHE A 129 -7.92 12.58 6.78
N GLY A 130 -8.75 11.55 6.87
CA GLY A 130 -10.15 11.62 6.44
C GLY A 130 -10.40 11.29 4.97
N GLY A 131 -9.38 11.30 4.10
CA GLY A 131 -9.51 10.93 2.68
C GLY A 131 -9.13 9.49 2.40
N GLU A 132 -9.67 8.91 1.35
CA GLU A 132 -9.40 7.56 0.85
C GLU A 132 -9.27 7.56 -0.68
N THR A 133 -8.53 6.60 -1.24
CA THR A 133 -8.32 6.46 -2.70
C THR A 133 -9.64 6.43 -3.48
N LYS A 134 -10.67 5.78 -2.94
CA LYS A 134 -11.99 5.70 -3.57
C LYS A 134 -12.69 7.05 -3.74
N ASP A 135 -12.30 8.09 -3.00
CA ASP A 135 -13.08 9.34 -2.97
C ASP A 135 -13.09 10.05 -4.32
N ASN A 136 -11.96 10.01 -5.01
CA ASN A 136 -11.79 10.61 -6.35
C ASN A 136 -11.78 9.58 -7.48
N LEU A 137 -11.89 8.28 -7.18
CA LEU A 137 -11.85 7.24 -8.18
C LEU A 137 -13.18 7.15 -8.94
N GLU A 138 -13.11 7.01 -10.27
CA GLU A 138 -14.26 6.77 -11.14
C GLU A 138 -14.23 5.35 -11.72
N GLU A 139 -13.08 4.92 -12.23
CA GLU A 139 -12.95 3.67 -12.99
C GLU A 139 -11.58 3.02 -12.76
N VAL A 140 -11.55 1.69 -12.76
CA VAL A 140 -10.33 0.88 -12.71
C VAL A 140 -10.31 -0.08 -13.88
N GLU A 141 -9.23 -0.07 -14.64
CA GLU A 141 -8.91 -1.10 -15.62
C GLU A 141 -7.98 -2.14 -14.99
N SER A 142 -8.34 -3.40 -15.11
CA SER A 142 -7.60 -4.53 -14.56
C SER A 142 -7.57 -5.71 -15.52
N ILE A 143 -6.63 -6.63 -15.32
CA ILE A 143 -6.56 -7.90 -16.05
C ILE A 143 -6.61 -9.06 -15.06
N ASP A 144 -7.46 -10.02 -15.33
CA ASP A 144 -7.53 -11.28 -14.56
C ASP A 144 -6.45 -12.24 -15.05
N LEU A 145 -5.51 -12.61 -14.16
CA LEU A 145 -4.35 -13.45 -14.49
C LEU A 145 -4.71 -14.89 -14.85
N LYS A 146 -5.94 -15.37 -14.55
CA LYS A 146 -6.37 -16.72 -14.90
C LYS A 146 -7.03 -16.79 -16.27
N THR A 147 -7.86 -15.78 -16.57
CA THR A 147 -8.65 -15.75 -17.81
C THR A 147 -8.03 -14.87 -18.88
N LEU A 148 -7.03 -14.07 -18.52
CA LEU A 148 -6.34 -13.05 -19.33
C LEU A 148 -7.29 -11.99 -19.89
N LYS A 149 -8.51 -11.87 -19.31
CA LYS A 149 -9.51 -10.90 -19.74
C LYS A 149 -9.29 -9.56 -19.05
N VAL A 150 -9.26 -8.50 -19.82
CA VAL A 150 -9.32 -7.14 -19.32
C VAL A 150 -10.73 -6.83 -18.84
N ARG A 151 -10.84 -6.16 -17.71
CA ARG A 151 -12.09 -5.70 -17.13
C ARG A 151 -11.99 -4.24 -16.75
N THR A 152 -13.06 -3.52 -17.01
CA THR A 152 -13.27 -2.17 -16.52
C THR A 152 -14.33 -2.20 -15.42
N ARG A 153 -14.02 -1.61 -14.28
CA ARG A 153 -14.90 -1.53 -13.12
C ARG A 153 -15.12 -0.09 -12.74
N ASN A 154 -16.38 0.31 -12.56
CA ASN A 154 -16.65 1.59 -11.91
C ASN A 154 -16.34 1.52 -10.40
N LYS A 155 -16.34 2.66 -9.73
CA LYS A 155 -16.07 2.78 -8.29
C LYS A 155 -16.89 1.82 -7.43
N ASN A 156 -18.19 1.65 -7.73
CA ASN A 156 -19.08 0.81 -6.93
C ASN A 156 -18.73 -0.68 -7.06
N ASP A 157 -18.36 -1.11 -8.27
CA ASP A 157 -17.96 -2.49 -8.54
C ASP A 157 -16.61 -2.87 -7.88
N CYS A 158 -15.82 -1.88 -7.48
CA CYS A 158 -14.58 -2.10 -6.75
C CYS A 158 -14.79 -2.48 -5.28
N LEU A 159 -16.02 -2.42 -4.74
CA LEU A 159 -16.42 -2.84 -3.40
C LEU A 159 -15.49 -2.31 -2.30
N PHE A 160 -15.17 -1.02 -2.35
CA PHE A 160 -14.26 -0.39 -1.40
C PHE A 160 -14.82 -0.35 0.02
N GLY A 161 -13.97 -0.69 0.97
CA GLY A 161 -14.19 -0.57 2.40
C GLY A 161 -12.91 -0.13 3.12
N TYR A 162 -12.97 -0.05 4.44
CA TYR A 162 -11.81 0.33 5.25
C TYR A 162 -10.65 -0.65 5.06
N ARG A 163 -9.62 -0.21 4.33
CA ARG A 163 -8.44 -1.02 3.94
C ARG A 163 -8.83 -2.28 3.16
N GLN A 164 -9.85 -2.16 2.32
CA GLN A 164 -10.41 -3.23 1.50
C GLN A 164 -10.81 -2.76 0.10
N SER A 165 -10.72 -3.69 -0.86
CA SER A 165 -11.30 -3.60 -2.20
C SER A 165 -11.56 -5.01 -2.73
N ILE A 166 -12.27 -5.13 -3.86
CA ILE A 166 -12.46 -6.40 -4.57
C ILE A 166 -11.13 -7.06 -4.96
N PHE A 167 -10.11 -6.25 -5.29
CA PHE A 167 -8.77 -6.71 -5.66
C PHE A 167 -7.97 -7.31 -4.50
N LYS A 168 -8.43 -7.14 -3.27
CA LYS A 168 -7.77 -7.66 -2.08
C LYS A 168 -8.44 -8.90 -1.50
N ASN A 169 -9.75 -8.90 -1.38
CA ASN A 169 -10.51 -9.91 -0.64
C ASN A 169 -11.76 -10.41 -1.39
N GLY A 170 -11.95 -10.04 -2.66
CA GLY A 170 -13.11 -10.40 -3.48
C GLY A 170 -12.76 -11.28 -4.66
N ASP A 171 -13.69 -11.37 -5.59
CA ASP A 171 -13.54 -12.15 -6.83
C ASP A 171 -12.43 -11.58 -7.74
N GLY A 172 -12.11 -10.29 -7.58
CA GLY A 172 -10.99 -9.64 -8.26
C GLY A 172 -9.60 -9.88 -7.64
N LYS A 173 -9.45 -10.80 -6.68
CA LYS A 173 -8.16 -11.07 -6.01
C LYS A 173 -7.03 -11.55 -6.95
N ASN A 174 -7.41 -12.12 -8.10
CA ASN A 174 -6.48 -12.53 -9.15
C ASN A 174 -6.29 -11.45 -10.23
N GLU A 175 -6.94 -10.30 -10.08
CA GLU A 175 -6.81 -9.21 -11.05
C GLU A 175 -5.62 -8.32 -10.68
N VAL A 176 -4.88 -7.93 -11.72
CA VAL A 176 -3.84 -6.90 -11.66
C VAL A 176 -4.44 -5.59 -12.15
N VAL A 177 -4.39 -4.56 -11.33
CA VAL A 177 -4.76 -3.21 -11.76
C VAL A 177 -3.75 -2.73 -12.79
N LEU A 178 -4.21 -2.22 -13.92
CA LEU A 178 -3.38 -1.68 -15.00
C LEU A 178 -3.39 -0.15 -15.00
N SER A 179 -4.56 0.43 -14.79
CA SER A 179 -4.75 1.89 -14.73
C SER A 179 -6.03 2.24 -13.98
N ALA A 180 -6.17 3.52 -13.63
CA ALA A 180 -7.40 4.05 -13.08
C ALA A 180 -7.69 5.46 -13.58
N LYS A 181 -8.97 5.82 -13.63
CA LYS A 181 -9.45 7.18 -13.89
C LYS A 181 -9.93 7.81 -12.59
N PHE A 182 -9.52 9.05 -12.40
CA PHE A 182 -9.86 9.86 -11.25
C PHE A 182 -10.56 11.14 -11.69
N LYS A 183 -11.50 11.60 -10.88
CA LYS A 183 -12.15 12.90 -11.03
C LYS A 183 -11.74 13.81 -9.89
N PHE A 184 -11.10 14.91 -10.23
CA PHE A 184 -10.68 15.93 -9.30
C PHE A 184 -11.45 17.23 -9.57
N THR A 185 -11.51 18.11 -8.57
CA THR A 185 -12.11 19.43 -8.72
C THR A 185 -11.03 20.49 -8.94
N LYS A 186 -11.33 21.55 -9.71
CA LYS A 186 -10.42 22.69 -9.80
C LYS A 186 -10.40 23.44 -8.46
N GLY A 187 -9.22 23.86 -8.05
CA GLY A 187 -8.98 24.56 -6.81
C GLY A 187 -7.86 25.59 -6.91
N ASP A 188 -7.63 26.32 -5.83
CA ASP A 188 -6.48 27.22 -5.74
C ASP A 188 -5.18 26.42 -5.56
N LYS A 189 -4.19 26.69 -6.42
CA LYS A 189 -2.92 25.96 -6.43
C LYS A 189 -2.12 26.13 -5.14
N GLN A 190 -2.16 27.30 -4.53
CA GLN A 190 -1.41 27.58 -3.32
C GLN A 190 -2.06 26.87 -2.11
N GLU A 191 -3.40 26.87 -2.07
CA GLU A 191 -4.14 26.16 -1.04
C GLU A 191 -3.91 24.63 -1.11
N ILE A 192 -3.99 24.04 -2.32
CA ILE A 192 -3.70 22.62 -2.56
C ILE A 192 -2.29 22.27 -2.09
N ARG A 193 -1.29 23.09 -2.50
CA ARG A 193 0.11 22.91 -2.09
C ARG A 193 0.28 22.99 -0.57
N SER A 194 -0.33 24.00 0.05
CA SER A 194 -0.25 24.19 1.51
C SER A 194 -0.84 23.02 2.28
N LYS A 195 -2.04 22.56 1.90
CA LYS A 195 -2.69 21.39 2.50
C LYS A 195 -1.86 20.12 2.32
N THR A 196 -1.28 19.93 1.15
CA THR A 196 -0.39 18.80 0.86
C THR A 196 0.85 18.84 1.76
N GLN A 197 1.51 20.00 1.84
CA GLN A 197 2.73 20.16 2.66
C GLN A 197 2.45 19.92 4.15
N GLU A 198 1.33 20.41 4.68
CA GLU A 198 0.90 20.12 6.06
C GLU A 198 0.88 18.61 6.36
N LYS A 199 0.42 17.77 5.41
CA LYS A 199 0.36 16.32 5.61
C LYS A 199 1.74 15.67 5.51
N ILE A 200 2.62 16.22 4.66
CA ILE A 200 4.02 15.80 4.57
C ILE A 200 4.73 16.12 5.89
N ASP A 201 4.63 17.36 6.38
CA ASP A 201 5.26 17.81 7.62
C ASP A 201 4.78 17.00 8.82
N TYR A 202 3.47 16.73 8.91
CA TYR A 202 2.90 15.86 9.94
C TYR A 202 3.55 14.46 9.93
N ARG A 203 3.79 13.88 8.74
CA ARG A 203 4.42 12.56 8.65
C ARG A 203 5.90 12.61 9.04
N ILE A 204 6.63 13.65 8.63
CA ILE A 204 8.03 13.85 9.02
C ILE A 204 8.14 13.96 10.55
N ASP A 205 7.26 14.74 11.17
CA ASP A 205 7.25 14.91 12.63
C ASP A 205 6.86 13.63 13.36
N ARG A 206 5.90 12.85 12.89
CA ARG A 206 5.26 11.77 13.65
C ARG A 206 5.69 10.36 13.28
N HIS A 207 6.21 10.14 12.07
CA HIS A 207 6.57 8.80 11.62
C HIS A 207 8.10 8.56 11.74
N PRO A 208 8.52 7.31 11.98
CA PRO A 208 9.93 6.94 12.09
C PRO A 208 10.58 6.78 10.71
N LEU A 209 10.67 7.86 9.94
CA LEU A 209 11.18 7.85 8.57
C LEU A 209 12.71 7.66 8.50
N ASP A 210 13.40 7.75 9.63
CA ASP A 210 14.85 7.55 9.75
C ASP A 210 15.27 6.08 9.59
N PHE A 211 14.32 5.15 9.67
CA PHE A 211 14.56 3.72 9.55
C PHE A 211 13.67 3.09 8.48
N PRO A 212 14.14 2.05 7.77
CA PRO A 212 13.32 1.27 6.87
C PRO A 212 12.09 0.70 7.60
N ASN A 213 10.91 0.88 6.99
CA ASN A 213 9.64 0.44 7.54
C ASN A 213 8.58 0.31 6.43
N ILE A 214 7.44 -0.26 6.74
CA ILE A 214 6.31 -0.42 5.82
C ILE A 214 5.03 0.22 6.34
N GLY A 215 5.16 1.28 7.12
CA GLY A 215 4.02 2.00 7.67
C GLY A 215 3.39 1.30 8.88
N SER A 216 2.12 1.61 9.11
CA SER A 216 1.35 1.04 10.22
C SER A 216 1.09 -0.44 10.03
N ILE A 217 1.49 -1.26 11.01
CA ILE A 217 1.36 -2.72 10.98
C ILE A 217 -0.08 -3.16 11.23
N PHE A 218 -0.76 -2.55 12.21
CA PHE A 218 -2.11 -2.92 12.59
C PHE A 218 -3.13 -1.92 12.06
N LYS A 219 -4.30 -2.43 11.64
CA LYS A 219 -5.47 -1.59 11.36
C LYS A 219 -6.01 -1.01 12.68
N ASN A 220 -6.59 0.19 12.62
CA ASN A 220 -7.38 0.69 13.74
C ASN A 220 -8.64 -0.20 13.92
N ILE A 221 -9.15 -0.28 15.14
CA ILE A 221 -10.24 -1.18 15.48
C ILE A 221 -11.55 -0.39 15.51
N PRO A 222 -12.57 -0.76 14.73
CA PRO A 222 -13.89 -0.16 14.83
C PRO A 222 -14.40 -0.22 16.27
N VAL A 223 -14.92 0.88 16.79
CA VAL A 223 -15.39 0.98 18.21
C VAL A 223 -16.38 -0.13 18.55
N LYS A 224 -17.26 -0.48 17.62
CA LYS A 224 -18.24 -1.58 17.80
C LYS A 224 -17.62 -2.97 18.04
N LEU A 225 -16.34 -3.15 17.78
CA LEU A 225 -15.58 -4.39 17.99
C LEU A 225 -14.67 -4.32 19.22
N VAL A 226 -14.67 -3.20 19.94
CA VAL A 226 -13.83 -3.00 21.14
C VAL A 226 -14.65 -3.35 22.37
N PRO A 227 -14.19 -4.28 23.25
CA PRO A 227 -14.87 -4.56 24.51
C PRO A 227 -15.00 -3.32 25.38
N ASP A 228 -16.14 -3.16 26.07
CA ASP A 228 -16.46 -1.98 26.88
C ASP A 228 -15.38 -1.63 27.91
N LYS A 229 -14.82 -2.64 28.56
CA LYS A 229 -13.71 -2.48 29.52
C LYS A 229 -12.51 -1.76 28.90
N VAL A 230 -12.15 -2.11 27.66
CA VAL A 230 -11.06 -1.46 26.91
C VAL A 230 -11.49 -0.10 26.42
N LEU A 231 -12.71 0.00 25.87
CA LEU A 231 -13.24 1.26 25.35
C LEU A 231 -13.26 2.35 26.43
N ASN A 232 -13.64 2.01 27.67
CA ASN A 232 -13.66 2.97 28.78
C ASN A 232 -12.29 3.55 29.10
N GLN A 233 -11.21 2.78 28.92
CA GLN A 233 -9.83 3.25 29.15
C GLN A 233 -9.30 4.20 28.06
N PHE A 234 -9.91 4.16 26.86
CA PHE A 234 -9.42 4.88 25.69
C PHE A 234 -10.47 5.79 25.03
N ARG A 235 -11.56 6.15 25.73
CA ARG A 235 -12.65 6.97 25.18
C ARG A 235 -12.18 8.28 24.55
N ASP A 236 -11.27 8.97 25.20
CA ASP A 236 -10.70 10.25 24.77
C ASP A 236 -9.72 10.10 23.59
N LYS A 237 -9.38 8.87 23.21
CA LYS A 237 -8.46 8.56 22.10
C LYS A 237 -9.17 8.09 20.82
N ILE A 238 -10.49 7.98 20.83
CA ILE A 238 -11.27 7.54 19.67
C ILE A 238 -11.13 8.54 18.54
N LYS A 239 -10.76 8.04 17.35
CA LYS A 239 -10.80 8.80 16.10
C LYS A 239 -12.17 8.66 15.47
N LYS A 240 -12.68 9.72 14.84
CA LYS A 240 -13.99 9.73 14.17
C LYS A 240 -13.92 9.38 12.70
N ASP A 241 -12.77 9.56 12.06
CA ASP A 241 -12.57 9.37 10.62
C ASP A 241 -11.93 8.02 10.27
N PRO A 242 -12.44 7.34 9.22
CA PRO A 242 -13.68 7.57 8.44
C PRO A 242 -14.94 7.14 9.18
N PHE A 243 -14.81 6.52 10.34
CA PHE A 243 -15.86 6.16 11.31
C PHE A 243 -15.19 5.96 12.69
N PRO A 244 -15.97 5.87 13.80
CA PRO A 244 -15.40 5.73 15.13
C PRO A 244 -14.49 4.51 15.28
N MET A 245 -13.19 4.77 15.54
CA MET A 245 -12.15 3.74 15.66
C MET A 245 -11.22 4.01 16.83
N LEU A 246 -10.79 2.95 17.51
CA LEU A 246 -9.69 2.98 18.46
C LEU A 246 -8.35 2.81 17.71
N PRO A 247 -7.44 3.79 17.77
CA PRO A 247 -6.14 3.66 17.10
C PRO A 247 -5.30 2.55 17.72
N ALA A 248 -4.82 1.61 16.90
CA ALA A 248 -3.95 0.51 17.35
C ALA A 248 -2.69 1.02 18.07
N ALA A 249 -2.14 2.17 17.64
CA ALA A 249 -1.00 2.79 18.31
C ALA A 249 -1.26 3.07 19.80
N LYS A 250 -2.49 3.41 20.20
CA LYS A 250 -2.84 3.69 21.61
C LYS A 250 -2.85 2.41 22.44
N LEU A 251 -3.32 1.30 21.87
CA LEU A 251 -3.27 0.00 22.52
C LEU A 251 -1.81 -0.46 22.74
N LEU A 252 -0.96 -0.30 21.72
CA LEU A 252 0.46 -0.66 21.82
C LEU A 252 1.21 0.18 22.89
N VAL A 253 0.85 1.46 23.04
CA VAL A 253 1.36 2.29 24.13
C VAL A 253 0.85 1.77 25.48
N GLY A 254 -0.45 1.53 25.60
CA GLY A 254 -1.06 1.01 26.84
C GLY A 254 -0.51 -0.35 27.28
N ALA A 255 -0.09 -1.19 26.32
CA ALA A 255 0.58 -2.46 26.56
C ALA A 255 2.09 -2.34 26.85
N GLY A 256 2.66 -1.12 26.91
CA GLY A 256 4.09 -0.91 27.20
C GLY A 256 5.03 -1.41 26.11
N LEU A 257 4.57 -1.52 24.86
CA LEU A 257 5.34 -2.12 23.76
C LEU A 257 6.23 -1.11 23.01
N LYS A 258 6.12 0.18 23.34
CA LYS A 258 6.94 1.23 22.74
C LYS A 258 8.43 0.98 22.97
N GLY A 259 9.23 0.96 21.90
CA GLY A 259 10.67 0.69 21.97
C GLY A 259 11.06 -0.78 22.14
N LYS A 260 10.08 -1.71 22.19
CA LYS A 260 10.39 -3.15 22.31
C LYS A 260 11.12 -3.65 21.06
N THR A 261 12.22 -4.39 21.28
CA THR A 261 13.08 -4.96 20.24
C THR A 261 13.05 -6.48 20.25
N ILE A 262 13.15 -7.09 19.05
CA ILE A 262 13.47 -8.51 18.86
C ILE A 262 14.41 -8.59 17.65
N GLY A 263 15.59 -9.17 17.84
CA GLY A 263 16.63 -9.19 16.81
C GLY A 263 16.94 -7.78 16.31
N GLY A 264 16.89 -7.57 15.00
CA GLY A 264 17.11 -6.26 14.37
C GLY A 264 15.84 -5.41 14.19
N ALA A 265 14.67 -5.88 14.66
CA ALA A 265 13.40 -5.14 14.54
C ALA A 265 13.01 -4.45 15.85
N MET A 266 12.36 -3.28 15.76
CA MET A 266 11.91 -2.51 16.92
C MET A 266 10.51 -1.92 16.68
N ILE A 267 9.64 -2.01 17.69
CA ILE A 267 8.41 -1.20 17.74
C ILE A 267 8.83 0.25 17.98
N SER A 268 8.55 1.12 17.00
CA SER A 268 9.09 2.48 17.02
C SER A 268 8.69 3.27 18.27
N PRO A 269 9.66 3.91 18.95
CA PRO A 269 9.37 4.85 20.02
C PRO A 269 8.68 6.12 19.54
N LYS A 270 8.84 6.51 18.26
CA LYS A 270 8.22 7.70 17.66
C LYS A 270 6.75 7.44 17.33
N HIS A 271 6.44 6.29 16.72
CA HIS A 271 5.06 5.86 16.38
C HIS A 271 4.87 4.36 16.61
N PRO A 272 4.24 3.94 17.73
CA PRO A 272 4.22 2.52 18.15
C PRO A 272 3.54 1.54 17.20
N ASN A 273 2.70 2.01 16.27
CA ASN A 273 2.12 1.14 15.23
C ASN A 273 3.06 0.87 14.05
N PHE A 274 4.29 1.41 14.09
CA PHE A 274 5.36 1.10 13.15
C PHE A 274 6.34 0.14 13.79
N ILE A 275 6.73 -0.89 13.05
CA ILE A 275 7.92 -1.67 13.33
C ILE A 275 8.98 -1.20 12.35
N VAL A 276 10.19 -0.95 12.83
CA VAL A 276 11.31 -0.48 12.02
C VAL A 276 12.42 -1.51 11.98
N ASN A 277 13.14 -1.56 10.86
CA ASN A 277 14.37 -2.30 10.73
C ASN A 277 15.52 -1.37 11.17
N PHE A 278 15.94 -1.49 12.44
CA PHE A 278 16.97 -0.62 12.99
C PHE A 278 18.38 -1.25 12.92
N ASN A 279 18.45 -2.58 12.78
CA ASN A 279 19.74 -3.27 12.74
C ASN A 279 19.64 -4.61 12.00
N ASN A 280 19.57 -4.57 10.64
CA ASN A 280 19.53 -5.77 9.80
C ASN A 280 18.47 -6.79 10.22
N ALA A 281 17.24 -6.32 10.49
CA ALA A 281 16.12 -7.17 10.91
C ALA A 281 15.81 -8.25 9.88
N LYS A 282 15.40 -9.41 10.40
CA LYS A 282 14.80 -10.50 9.64
C LYS A 282 13.27 -10.43 9.68
N ALA A 283 12.60 -11.03 8.70
CA ALA A 283 11.15 -11.15 8.72
C ALA A 283 10.65 -11.89 9.97
N THR A 284 11.40 -12.87 10.43
CA THR A 284 11.15 -13.60 11.67
C THR A 284 11.13 -12.71 12.90
N ASP A 285 12.02 -11.71 13.00
CA ASP A 285 12.07 -10.74 14.12
C ASP A 285 10.78 -9.89 14.13
N VAL A 286 10.39 -9.38 12.96
CA VAL A 286 9.16 -8.59 12.80
C VAL A 286 7.92 -9.41 13.15
N MET A 287 7.85 -10.66 12.69
CA MET A 287 6.72 -11.56 12.97
C MET A 287 6.63 -11.90 14.48
N GLN A 288 7.75 -12.00 15.17
CA GLN A 288 7.76 -12.20 16.63
C GLN A 288 7.23 -10.97 17.36
N LEU A 289 7.60 -9.75 16.95
CA LEU A 289 7.05 -8.50 17.50
C LEU A 289 5.53 -8.40 17.23
N ILE A 290 5.07 -8.77 16.02
CA ILE A 290 3.64 -8.81 15.70
C ILE A 290 2.92 -9.83 16.59
N LYS A 291 3.50 -11.01 16.81
CA LYS A 291 2.94 -12.05 17.69
C LYS A 291 2.88 -11.59 19.15
N LEU A 292 3.91 -10.90 19.62
CA LEU A 292 3.94 -10.30 20.96
C LEU A 292 2.83 -9.25 21.11
N ALA A 293 2.65 -8.37 20.12
CA ALA A 293 1.64 -7.32 20.14
C ALA A 293 0.18 -7.83 20.05
N LYS A 294 -0.01 -9.07 19.61
CA LYS A 294 -1.34 -9.72 19.54
C LYS A 294 -1.75 -10.48 20.80
N LYS A 295 -0.84 -10.67 21.75
CA LYS A 295 -1.11 -11.24 23.08
C LYS A 295 -1.68 -10.20 24.03
#